data_510c678138e856b240472e8d1a9b8096
#
_entry.id   510c678138e856b240472e8d1a9b8096
#
_cell.length_a   1.000
_cell.length_b   1.000
_cell.length_c   1.000
_cell.angle_alpha   90.00
_cell.angle_beta   90.00
_cell.angle_gamma   90.00
#
_symmetry.space_group_name_H-M   'P 1'
#
loop_
_entity.id
_entity.type
_entity.pdbx_description
1 polymer ?
#
loop_
_entity_poly.entity_id
_entity_poly.type
_entity_poly.pdbx_seq_one_letter_code
_entity_poly.pdbx_strand_id
1 'polypeptide(L)'
;IKSESGLKTRPFDRILDEVKGFFEVHRAEGTHAGGIHIEMTGQDVTECTGGAIAITDEALADRYHTHCDPRLNAGQSLELAFLLAESIKAEVDLAAHSQAAA
;
A
#
# COMPACT_ATOMS: atom_id res chain seq x y z
N ILE A 1 -11.88 6.50 -2.20
CA ILE A 1 -11.98 7.92 -1.82
C ILE A 1 -12.05 8.76 -3.09
N LYS A 2 -12.89 9.77 -3.07
CA LYS A 2 -13.07 10.67 -4.19
C LYS A 2 -12.34 11.98 -3.91
N SER A 3 -11.49 12.41 -4.82
CA SER A 3 -10.76 13.67 -4.69
C SER A 3 -11.68 14.87 -4.90
N GLU A 4 -11.18 16.07 -4.60
CA GLU A 4 -11.93 17.33 -4.85
C GLU A 4 -12.29 17.52 -6.31
N SER A 5 -11.46 17.03 -7.24
CA SER A 5 -11.73 17.06 -8.68
C SER A 5 -12.81 16.06 -9.12
N GLY A 6 -13.26 15.20 -8.23
CA GLY A 6 -14.23 14.16 -8.52
C GLY A 6 -13.64 12.85 -9.03
N LEU A 7 -12.34 12.77 -9.22
CA LEU A 7 -11.67 11.53 -9.63
C LEU A 7 -11.54 10.60 -8.44
N LYS A 8 -11.81 9.32 -8.66
CA LYS A 8 -11.61 8.29 -7.65
C LYS A 8 -10.12 8.08 -7.44
N THR A 9 -9.67 8.09 -6.19
CA THR A 9 -8.25 7.90 -5.86
C THR A 9 -8.11 7.07 -4.59
N ARG A 10 -6.93 6.48 -4.42
CA ARG A 10 -6.54 5.79 -3.18
C ARG A 10 -5.25 6.44 -2.68
N PRO A 11 -5.29 7.15 -1.55
CA PRO A 11 -4.07 7.72 -0.98
C PRO A 11 -3.08 6.62 -0.60
N PHE A 12 -1.83 6.79 -0.99
CA PHE A 12 -0.77 5.82 -0.72
C PHE A 12 -0.66 5.48 0.78
N ASP A 13 -0.73 6.50 1.63
CA ASP A 13 -0.63 6.31 3.08
C ASP A 13 -1.74 5.40 3.63
N ARG A 14 -2.94 5.51 3.07
CA ARG A 14 -4.06 4.67 3.50
C ARG A 14 -3.89 3.22 3.06
N ILE A 15 -3.35 3.01 1.85
CA ILE A 15 -3.03 1.65 1.38
C ILE A 15 -1.99 1.04 2.32
N LEU A 16 -0.94 1.79 2.65
CA LEU A 16 0.10 1.31 3.56
C LEU A 16 -0.45 0.98 4.94
N ASP A 17 -1.33 1.82 5.48
CA ASP A 17 -1.97 1.59 6.78
C ASP A 17 -2.82 0.32 6.77
N GLU A 18 -3.57 0.07 5.70
CA GLU A 18 -4.35 -1.17 5.56
C GLU A 18 -3.45 -2.40 5.54
N VAL A 19 -2.35 -2.34 4.80
CA VAL A 19 -1.40 -3.45 4.71
C VAL A 19 -0.78 -3.74 6.08
N LYS A 20 -0.32 -2.71 6.77
CA LYS A 20 0.25 -2.86 8.11
C LYS A 20 -0.77 -3.40 9.10
N GLY A 21 -1.99 -2.87 9.07
CA GLY A 21 -3.08 -3.32 9.93
C GLY A 21 -3.44 -4.79 9.71
N PHE A 22 -3.42 -5.24 8.46
CA PHE A 22 -3.66 -6.63 8.11
C PHE A 22 -2.64 -7.56 8.80
N PHE A 23 -1.35 -7.25 8.71
CA PHE A 23 -0.32 -8.06 9.36
C PHE A 23 -0.41 -7.99 10.89
N GLU A 24 -0.70 -6.82 11.45
CA GLU A 24 -0.85 -6.65 12.89
C GLU A 24 -2.00 -7.48 13.45
N VAL A 25 -3.14 -7.49 12.78
CA VAL A 25 -4.31 -8.26 13.21
C VAL A 25 -4.00 -9.76 13.18
N HIS A 26 -3.38 -10.24 12.11
CA HIS A 26 -3.04 -11.66 12.01
C HIS A 26 -2.03 -12.06 13.09
N ARG A 27 -1.06 -11.22 13.40
CA ARG A 27 -0.11 -11.49 14.47
C ARG A 27 -0.83 -11.55 15.82
N ALA A 28 -1.70 -10.58 16.11
CA ALA A 28 -2.42 -10.51 17.38
C ALA A 28 -3.35 -11.70 17.59
N GLU A 29 -4.01 -12.15 16.51
CA GLU A 29 -4.94 -13.28 16.57
C GLU A 29 -4.27 -14.63 16.43
N GLY A 30 -2.98 -14.67 16.14
CA GLY A 30 -2.25 -15.93 15.93
C GLY A 30 -2.64 -16.64 14.64
N THR A 31 -3.11 -15.92 13.64
CA THR A 31 -3.52 -16.47 12.36
C THR A 31 -2.48 -16.18 11.28
N HIS A 32 -2.57 -16.90 10.16
CA HIS A 32 -1.63 -16.76 9.05
C HIS A 32 -2.07 -15.65 8.09
N ALA A 33 -1.16 -14.70 7.83
CA ALA A 33 -1.36 -13.66 6.83
C ALA A 33 -1.08 -14.25 5.44
N GLY A 34 -2.13 -14.67 4.74
CA GLY A 34 -2.00 -15.41 3.48
C GLY A 34 -1.51 -14.59 2.30
N GLY A 35 -1.76 -13.30 2.29
CA GLY A 35 -1.34 -12.42 1.21
C GLY A 35 -2.20 -11.18 1.10
N ILE A 36 -1.82 -10.30 0.20
CA ILE A 36 -2.55 -9.07 -0.12
C ILE A 36 -2.71 -8.95 -1.62
N HIS A 37 -3.68 -8.15 -2.05
CA HIS A 37 -3.93 -7.88 -3.45
C HIS A 37 -3.93 -6.36 -3.67
N ILE A 38 -3.05 -5.87 -4.53
CA ILE A 38 -2.85 -4.45 -4.77
C ILE A 38 -3.09 -4.13 -6.24
N GLU A 39 -3.85 -3.08 -6.51
CA GLU A 39 -4.02 -2.55 -7.85
C GLU A 39 -2.80 -1.72 -8.23
N MET A 40 -2.02 -2.18 -9.21
CA MET A 40 -0.80 -1.50 -9.62
C MET A 40 -0.55 -1.64 -11.12
N THR A 41 0.32 -0.79 -11.64
CA THR A 41 0.75 -0.83 -13.03
C THR A 41 2.22 -0.45 -13.12
N GLY A 42 2.92 -0.92 -14.15
CA GLY A 42 4.28 -0.50 -14.44
C GLY A 42 4.37 0.86 -15.14
N GLN A 43 3.23 1.47 -15.48
CA GLN A 43 3.18 2.77 -16.15
C GLN A 43 3.28 3.91 -15.14
N ASP A 44 3.68 5.09 -15.61
CA ASP A 44 3.83 6.28 -14.78
C ASP A 44 2.52 7.08 -14.72
N VAL A 45 1.46 6.44 -14.21
CA VAL A 45 0.15 7.08 -14.05
C VAL A 45 0.12 7.91 -12.77
N THR A 46 -0.85 8.85 -12.71
CA THR A 46 -1.12 9.67 -11.51
C THR A 46 -2.54 9.39 -11.04
N GLU A 47 -2.80 8.16 -10.60
CA GLU A 47 -4.14 7.73 -10.19
C GLU A 47 -4.31 7.66 -8.68
N CYS A 48 -3.21 7.47 -7.94
CA CYS A 48 -3.20 7.45 -6.48
C CYS A 48 -2.40 8.63 -5.94
N THR A 49 -2.92 9.30 -4.92
CA THR A 49 -2.21 10.42 -4.28
C THR A 49 -1.11 9.92 -3.35
N GLY A 50 -0.11 10.77 -3.10
CA GLY A 50 0.96 10.49 -2.15
C GLY A 50 2.12 9.70 -2.73
N GLY A 51 2.86 9.04 -1.84
CA GLY A 51 4.10 8.38 -2.19
C GLY A 51 5.29 9.34 -2.10
N ALA A 52 6.50 8.84 -2.41
CA ALA A 52 7.74 9.62 -2.30
C ALA A 52 7.74 10.86 -3.20
N ILE A 53 7.08 10.79 -4.37
CA ILE A 53 6.96 11.92 -5.30
C ILE A 53 5.83 12.88 -4.86
N ALA A 54 5.01 12.47 -3.89
CA ALA A 54 3.93 13.28 -3.31
C ALA A 54 2.93 13.78 -4.36
N ILE A 55 2.31 12.84 -5.09
CA ILE A 55 1.27 13.17 -6.07
C ILE A 55 0.10 13.83 -5.33
N THR A 56 -0.28 15.04 -5.76
CA THR A 56 -1.37 15.82 -5.16
C THR A 56 -2.70 15.52 -5.86
N ASP A 57 -3.81 15.94 -5.23
CA ASP A 57 -5.13 15.81 -5.84
C ASP A 57 -5.20 16.52 -7.19
N GLU A 58 -4.56 17.68 -7.30
CA GLU A 58 -4.56 18.47 -8.55
C GLU A 58 -3.78 17.74 -9.66
N ALA A 59 -2.75 16.97 -9.31
CA ALA A 59 -1.93 16.26 -10.28
C ALA A 59 -2.59 14.97 -10.80
N LEU A 60 -3.67 14.49 -10.16
CA LEU A 60 -4.35 13.26 -10.60
C LEU A 60 -4.77 13.32 -12.07
N ALA A 61 -5.26 14.45 -12.53
CA ALA A 61 -5.75 14.60 -13.89
C ALA A 61 -4.64 14.48 -14.95
N ASP A 62 -3.38 14.64 -14.58
CA ASP A 62 -2.26 14.67 -15.52
C ASP A 62 -2.11 13.37 -16.32
N ARG A 63 -2.16 12.24 -15.63
CA ARG A 63 -2.00 10.91 -16.25
C ARG A 63 -2.98 9.90 -15.63
N TYR A 64 -4.25 10.25 -15.58
CA TYR A 64 -5.32 9.42 -15.04
C TYR A 64 -5.92 8.58 -16.17
N HIS A 65 -5.60 7.29 -16.23
CA HIS A 65 -5.93 6.42 -17.35
C HIS A 65 -6.81 5.22 -17.01
N THR A 66 -7.05 4.97 -15.74
CA THR A 66 -7.86 3.81 -15.34
C THR A 66 -9.32 4.01 -15.76
N HIS A 67 -9.97 2.90 -16.12
CA HIS A 67 -11.41 2.87 -16.40
C HIS A 67 -12.21 2.35 -15.21
N CYS A 68 -11.55 1.89 -14.15
CA CYS A 68 -12.20 1.27 -13.00
C CYS A 68 -11.59 1.78 -11.70
N ASP A 69 -10.59 1.09 -11.17
CA ASP A 69 -9.99 1.45 -9.90
C ASP A 69 -8.64 2.13 -10.09
N PRO A 70 -8.32 3.15 -9.28
CA PRO A 70 -7.02 3.80 -9.35
C PRO A 70 -5.90 2.83 -9.01
N ARG A 71 -4.80 2.91 -9.77
CA ARG A 71 -3.66 2.01 -9.65
C ARG A 71 -2.44 2.77 -9.14
N LEU A 72 -1.63 2.11 -8.33
CA LEU A 72 -0.30 2.63 -7.99
C LEU A 72 0.56 2.61 -9.26
N ASN A 73 1.32 3.68 -9.49
CA ASN A 73 2.27 3.71 -10.60
C ASN A 73 3.53 2.89 -10.27
N ALA A 74 4.47 2.80 -11.21
CA ALA A 74 5.68 2.00 -11.02
C ALA A 74 6.47 2.41 -9.78
N GLY A 75 6.67 3.70 -9.56
CA GLY A 75 7.40 4.21 -8.39
C GLY A 75 6.70 3.89 -7.08
N GLN A 76 5.40 4.15 -7.01
CA GLN A 76 4.59 3.84 -5.83
C GLN A 76 4.55 2.33 -5.56
N SER A 77 4.47 1.52 -6.61
CA SER A 77 4.45 0.07 -6.49
C SER A 77 5.75 -0.46 -5.88
N LEU A 78 6.90 0.05 -6.33
CA LEU A 78 8.19 -0.31 -5.77
C LEU A 78 8.33 0.15 -4.32
N GLU A 79 7.92 1.38 -4.02
CA GLU A 79 7.93 1.90 -2.66
C GLU A 79 7.11 1.03 -1.72
N LEU A 80 5.89 0.67 -2.13
CA LEU A 80 5.04 -0.22 -1.34
C LEU A 80 5.68 -1.59 -1.15
N ALA A 81 6.30 -2.15 -2.20
CA ALA A 81 6.95 -3.45 -2.12
C ALA A 81 8.07 -3.47 -1.08
N PHE A 82 8.90 -2.43 -1.03
CA PHE A 82 9.96 -2.33 -0.02
C PHE A 82 9.40 -2.16 1.39
N LEU A 83 8.37 -1.32 1.56
CA LEU A 83 7.74 -1.11 2.86
C LEU A 83 7.03 -2.38 3.33
N LEU A 84 6.41 -3.12 2.41
CA LEU A 84 5.78 -4.40 2.70
C LEU A 84 6.82 -5.43 3.14
N ALA A 85 7.96 -5.51 2.47
CA ALA A 85 9.05 -6.41 2.84
C ALA A 85 9.56 -6.11 4.25
N GLU A 86 9.69 -4.83 4.61
CA GLU A 86 10.07 -4.41 5.96
C GLU A 86 9.03 -4.85 7.00
N SER A 87 7.75 -4.72 6.68
CA SER A 87 6.65 -5.12 7.57
C SER A 87 6.64 -6.63 7.79
N ILE A 88 6.85 -7.42 6.74
CA ILE A 88 6.92 -8.89 6.84
C ILE A 88 8.12 -9.29 7.68
N LYS A 89 9.28 -8.66 7.46
CA LYS A 89 10.47 -8.93 8.25
C LYS A 89 10.25 -8.64 9.73
N ALA A 90 9.61 -7.51 10.04
CA ALA A 90 9.31 -7.15 11.42
C ALA A 90 8.41 -8.19 12.09
N GLU A 91 7.39 -8.70 11.39
CA GLU A 91 6.50 -9.72 11.92
C GLU A 91 7.23 -11.06 12.14
N VAL A 92 8.10 -11.44 11.21
CA VAL A 92 8.92 -12.66 11.35
C VAL A 92 9.87 -12.53 12.54
N ASP A 93 10.53 -11.38 12.70
CA ASP A 93 11.44 -11.11 13.81
C ASP A 93 10.70 -11.15 15.15
N LEU A 94 9.50 -10.58 15.23
CA LEU A 94 8.66 -10.63 16.43
C LEU A 94 8.25 -12.06 16.79
N ALA A 95 7.86 -12.86 15.80
CA ALA A 95 7.49 -14.27 16.00
C ALA A 95 8.68 -15.07 16.50
N ALA A 96 9.86 -14.88 15.92
CA ALA A 96 11.09 -15.55 16.35
C ALA A 96 11.48 -15.16 17.78
N HIS A 97 11.33 -13.88 18.13
CA HIS A 97 11.61 -13.38 19.48
C HIS A 97 10.66 -13.99 20.51
N SER A 98 9.37 -14.08 20.19
CA SER A 98 8.37 -14.69 21.06
C SER A 98 8.66 -16.17 21.31
N GLN A 99 9.08 -16.90 20.27
CA GLN A 99 9.46 -18.31 20.41
C GLN A 99 10.71 -18.47 21.27
N ALA A 100 11.69 -17.60 21.11
CA ALA A 100 12.92 -17.63 21.90
C ALA A 100 12.67 -17.32 23.38
N ALA A 101 11.65 -16.51 23.68
CA ALA A 101 11.27 -16.15 25.05
C ALA A 101 10.45 -17.24 25.75
N ALA A 102 9.88 -18.15 24.99
CA ALA A 102 9.08 -19.24 25.53
C ALA A 102 9.99 -20.38 26.04
#